data_556525e383830bb5609b30d9b33b5717
#
_entry.id   556525e383830bb5609b30d9b33b5717
#
_cell.length_a   1.000
_cell.length_b   1.000
_cell.length_c   1.000
_cell.angle_alpha   90.00
_cell.angle_beta   90.00
_cell.angle_gamma   90.00
#
_symmetry.space_group_name_H-M   'P 1'
#
loop_
_entity.id
_entity.type
_entity.pdbx_description
1 polymer ?
#
loop_
_entity_poly.entity_id
_entity_poly.type
_entity_poly.pdbx_seq_one_letter_code
_entity_poly.pdbx_strand_id
1 'polypeptide(L)'
;MFGLEQVNAIEGEATTEEEYFSALQSAINSLHAWRMQGSMGRAMMGAIEDGKCMLARSSTRDFYGNRIPSRSEVDEGTKGSRGYVVEHSGEAWAAMLDVVS
;
A
#
# COMPACT_ATOMS: atom_id res chain seq x y z
N MET A 1 8.00 -3.14 10.47
CA MET A 1 8.95 -3.94 9.70
C MET A 1 8.20 -4.96 8.84
N PHE A 2 8.64 -5.14 7.62
CA PHE A 2 8.05 -6.09 6.70
C PHE A 2 8.48 -7.51 7.07
N GLY A 3 7.57 -8.33 7.53
CA GLY A 3 7.89 -9.65 8.09
C GLY A 3 7.48 -10.81 7.19
N LEU A 4 7.90 -12.01 7.59
CA LEU A 4 7.62 -13.23 6.85
C LEU A 4 6.12 -13.49 6.70
N GLU A 5 5.34 -13.21 7.72
CA GLU A 5 3.89 -13.40 7.67
C GLU A 5 3.25 -12.54 6.61
N GLN A 6 3.73 -11.31 6.45
CA GLN A 6 3.24 -10.41 5.43
C GLN A 6 3.60 -10.90 4.03
N VAL A 7 4.78 -11.45 3.87
CA VAL A 7 5.20 -12.03 2.60
C VAL A 7 4.28 -13.19 2.22
N ASN A 8 3.99 -14.08 3.15
CA ASN A 8 3.11 -15.20 2.88
C ASN A 8 1.70 -14.75 2.49
N ALA A 9 1.17 -13.76 3.18
CA ALA A 9 -0.16 -13.22 2.87
C ALA A 9 -0.21 -12.62 1.46
N ILE A 10 0.85 -11.90 1.07
CA ILE A 10 0.93 -11.27 -0.25
C ILE A 10 1.08 -12.32 -1.34
N GLU A 11 1.80 -13.39 -1.08
CA GLU A 11 2.12 -14.40 -2.09
C GLU A 11 1.09 -15.53 -2.19
N GLY A 12 -0.11 -15.33 -1.68
CA GLY A 12 -1.19 -16.26 -1.92
C GLY A 12 -1.67 -17.04 -0.71
N GLU A 13 -1.07 -16.80 0.45
CA GLU A 13 -1.52 -17.43 1.70
C GLU A 13 -2.67 -16.68 2.36
N ALA A 14 -2.99 -15.48 1.85
CA ALA A 14 -4.08 -14.67 2.38
C ALA A 14 -5.42 -15.35 2.12
N THR A 15 -6.28 -15.37 3.13
CA THR A 15 -7.60 -15.98 3.03
C THR A 15 -8.70 -14.98 2.73
N THR A 16 -8.45 -13.67 2.93
CA THR A 16 -9.43 -12.62 2.67
C THR A 16 -8.76 -11.42 1.99
N GLU A 17 -9.58 -10.60 1.34
CA GLU A 17 -9.11 -9.35 0.76
C GLU A 17 -8.56 -8.43 1.83
N GLU A 18 -9.21 -8.35 2.99
CA GLU A 18 -8.76 -7.51 4.08
C GLU A 18 -7.36 -7.90 4.52
N GLU A 19 -7.10 -9.18 4.67
CA GLU A 19 -5.77 -9.66 5.07
C GLU A 19 -4.74 -9.33 3.99
N TYR A 20 -5.08 -9.58 2.74
CA TYR A 20 -4.16 -9.35 1.62
C TYR A 20 -3.79 -7.87 1.51
N PHE A 21 -4.78 -7.00 1.49
CA PHE A 21 -4.52 -5.57 1.30
C PHE A 21 -3.96 -4.90 2.56
N SER A 22 -4.27 -5.41 3.74
CA SER A 22 -3.61 -4.95 4.97
C SER A 22 -2.12 -5.29 4.95
N ALA A 23 -1.78 -6.49 4.47
CA ALA A 23 -0.38 -6.90 4.31
C ALA A 23 0.33 -6.02 3.29
N LEU A 24 -0.32 -5.71 2.16
CA LEU A 24 0.24 -4.79 1.16
C LEU A 24 0.43 -3.39 1.72
N GLN A 25 -0.56 -2.89 2.49
CA GLN A 25 -0.43 -1.57 3.11
C GLN A 25 0.75 -1.53 4.08
N SER A 26 0.94 -2.59 4.85
CA SER A 26 2.10 -2.70 5.74
C SER A 26 3.41 -2.66 4.94
N ALA A 27 3.46 -3.35 3.81
CA ALA A 27 4.63 -3.33 2.94
C ALA A 27 4.88 -1.93 2.38
N ILE A 28 3.83 -1.25 1.92
CA ILE A 28 3.94 0.12 1.44
C ILE A 28 4.50 1.03 2.53
N ASN A 29 3.98 0.92 3.75
CA ASN A 29 4.39 1.74 4.88
C ASN A 29 5.82 1.48 5.32
N SER A 30 6.34 0.28 5.07
CA SER A 30 7.68 -0.10 5.53
C SER A 30 8.78 0.64 4.78
N LEU A 31 8.48 1.18 3.61
CA LEU A 31 9.40 1.84 2.70
C LEU A 31 10.46 0.92 2.08
N HIS A 32 10.84 -0.15 2.78
CA HIS A 32 11.80 -1.13 2.26
C HIS A 32 11.28 -1.89 1.06
N ALA A 33 10.00 -2.22 1.06
CA ALA A 33 9.40 -3.01 0.01
C ALA A 33 9.50 -2.33 -1.37
N TRP A 34 9.53 -1.00 -1.39
CA TRP A 34 9.67 -0.25 -2.62
C TRP A 34 11.01 -0.48 -3.32
N ARG A 35 12.02 -0.89 -2.57
CA ARG A 35 13.36 -1.14 -3.09
C ARG A 35 13.54 -2.56 -3.60
N MET A 36 12.53 -3.39 -3.41
CA MET A 36 12.55 -4.77 -3.90
C MET A 36 12.14 -4.80 -5.36
N GLN A 37 12.92 -5.52 -6.17
CA GLN A 37 12.63 -5.66 -7.59
C GLN A 37 11.47 -6.61 -7.81
N GLY A 38 10.69 -6.36 -8.85
CA GLY A 38 9.77 -7.35 -9.38
C GLY A 38 8.33 -7.19 -8.91
N SER A 39 7.69 -8.31 -8.60
CA SER A 39 6.25 -8.36 -8.42
C SER A 39 5.72 -7.57 -7.23
N MET A 40 6.53 -7.37 -6.19
CA MET A 40 6.11 -6.62 -5.01
C MET A 40 5.77 -5.17 -5.37
N GLY A 41 6.63 -4.50 -6.13
CA GLY A 41 6.38 -3.11 -6.53
C GLY A 41 5.12 -3.00 -7.39
N ARG A 42 4.94 -3.95 -8.29
CA ARG A 42 3.74 -3.97 -9.15
C ARG A 42 2.48 -4.20 -8.33
N ALA A 43 2.53 -5.10 -7.36
CA ALA A 43 1.38 -5.38 -6.50
C ALA A 43 0.99 -4.15 -5.67
N MET A 44 1.98 -3.46 -5.11
CA MET A 44 1.74 -2.25 -4.33
C MET A 44 1.14 -1.14 -5.20
N MET A 45 1.73 -0.89 -6.37
CA MET A 45 1.21 0.14 -7.27
C MET A 45 -0.19 -0.20 -7.77
N GLY A 46 -0.44 -1.45 -8.12
CA GLY A 46 -1.77 -1.88 -8.55
C GLY A 46 -2.82 -1.65 -7.48
N ALA A 47 -2.50 -1.97 -6.23
CA ALA A 47 -3.44 -1.76 -5.12
C ALA A 47 -3.72 -0.27 -4.89
N ILE A 48 -2.69 0.58 -5.05
CA ILE A 48 -2.86 2.03 -4.90
C ILE A 48 -3.75 2.56 -6.04
N GLU A 49 -3.50 2.12 -7.27
CA GLU A 49 -4.28 2.56 -8.42
C GLU A 49 -5.73 2.10 -8.35
N ASP A 50 -5.98 0.95 -7.74
CA ASP A 50 -7.33 0.41 -7.58
C ASP A 50 -8.08 1.00 -6.39
N GLY A 51 -7.43 1.85 -5.59
CA GLY A 51 -8.06 2.43 -4.41
C GLY A 51 -8.20 1.45 -3.26
N LYS A 52 -7.41 0.38 -3.26
CA LYS A 52 -7.40 -0.61 -2.18
C LYS A 52 -6.35 -0.34 -1.13
N CYS A 53 -5.33 0.43 -1.48
CA CYS A 53 -4.29 0.87 -0.56
C CYS A 53 -3.97 2.33 -0.82
N MET A 54 -3.33 2.97 0.15
CA MET A 54 -2.89 4.35 0.02
C MET A 54 -1.36 4.40 0.13
N LEU A 55 -0.76 5.51 -0.28
CA LEU A 55 0.68 5.71 -0.15
C LEU A 55 1.09 5.70 1.32
N ALA A 56 2.36 5.51 1.57
CA ALA A 56 2.91 5.54 2.93
C ALA A 56 2.86 6.94 3.52
N ARG A 57 3.10 7.03 4.81
CA ARG A 57 3.13 8.32 5.52
C ARG A 57 4.38 9.12 5.18
N SER A 58 5.42 8.46 4.67
CA SER A 58 6.67 9.10 4.26
C SER A 58 7.00 8.75 2.82
N SER A 59 7.71 9.66 2.14
CA SER A 59 8.16 9.39 0.78
C SER A 59 9.36 8.44 0.80
N THR A 60 9.64 7.83 -0.35
CA THR A 60 10.78 6.94 -0.51
C THR A 60 11.18 6.91 -1.99
N ARG A 61 12.06 6.00 -2.35
CA ARG A 61 12.42 5.73 -3.73
C ARG A 61 12.27 4.25 -4.02
N ASP A 62 11.89 3.93 -5.25
CA ASP A 62 11.75 2.53 -5.65
C ASP A 62 13.09 1.94 -6.06
N PHE A 63 13.06 0.70 -6.53
CA PHE A 63 14.26 -0.02 -6.98
C PHE A 63 15.01 0.75 -8.08
N TYR A 64 14.27 1.45 -8.92
CA TYR A 64 14.85 2.17 -10.07
C TYR A 64 15.24 3.61 -9.73
N GLY A 65 15.10 4.02 -8.48
CA GLY A 65 15.44 5.36 -8.03
C GLY A 65 14.35 6.40 -8.25
N ASN A 66 13.18 6.00 -8.71
CA ASN A 66 12.05 6.91 -8.88
C ASN A 66 11.48 7.30 -7.52
N ARG A 67 11.15 8.58 -7.36
CA ARG A 67 10.58 9.05 -6.12
C ARG A 67 9.14 8.57 -5.96
N ILE A 68 8.85 7.99 -4.80
CA ILE A 68 7.49 7.59 -4.44
C ILE A 68 7.01 8.59 -3.38
N PRO A 69 5.99 9.41 -3.69
CA PRO A 69 5.53 10.42 -2.73
C PRO A 69 4.81 9.80 -1.54
N SER A 70 4.71 10.58 -0.46
CA SER A 70 3.87 10.19 0.68
C SER A 70 2.41 10.50 0.35
N ARG A 71 1.49 9.91 1.16
CA ARG A 71 0.05 10.14 0.94
C ARG A 71 -0.38 11.59 1.11
N SER A 72 0.37 12.35 1.89
CA SER A 72 0.06 13.76 2.13
C SER A 72 0.60 14.68 1.03
N GLU A 73 1.48 14.19 0.17
CA GLU A 73 2.06 14.97 -0.92
C GLU A 73 1.20 14.97 -2.18
N VAL A 74 0.25 14.04 -2.28
CA VAL A 74 -0.67 14.00 -3.42
C VAL A 74 -1.96 14.71 -3.04
N ASP A 75 -2.67 15.24 -4.02
CA ASP A 75 -3.92 15.95 -3.77
C ASP A 75 -4.98 14.99 -3.23
N GLU A 76 -5.78 15.47 -2.28
CA GLU A 76 -6.86 14.68 -1.73
C GLU A 76 -7.82 14.25 -2.85
N GLY A 77 -8.18 12.97 -2.83
CA GLY A 77 -9.05 12.40 -3.85
C GLY A 77 -8.33 11.84 -5.06
N THR A 78 -7.00 12.03 -5.16
CA THR A 78 -6.21 11.43 -6.23
C THR A 78 -5.59 10.11 -5.75
N LYS A 79 -5.12 9.32 -6.71
CA LYS A 79 -4.50 8.02 -6.43
C LYS A 79 -3.44 8.16 -5.35
N GLY A 80 -3.50 7.29 -4.36
CA GLY A 80 -2.55 7.29 -3.25
C GLY A 80 -3.02 8.05 -2.02
N SER A 81 -4.03 8.92 -2.15
CA SER A 81 -4.58 9.63 -1.00
C SER A 81 -5.59 8.75 -0.27
N ARG A 82 -5.88 9.11 0.98
CA ARG A 82 -6.91 8.43 1.75
C ARG A 82 -8.30 8.64 1.14
N GLY A 83 -8.56 9.84 0.64
CA GLY A 83 -9.84 10.15 0.01
C GLY A 83 -10.14 9.30 -1.21
N TYR A 84 -9.12 8.97 -1.97
CA TYR A 84 -9.27 8.06 -3.11
C TYR A 84 -9.72 6.68 -2.66
N VAL A 85 -9.14 6.17 -1.56
CA VAL A 85 -9.55 4.89 -1.00
C VAL A 85 -11.00 4.95 -0.50
N VAL A 86 -11.37 6.02 0.19
CA VAL A 86 -12.75 6.20 0.66
C VAL A 86 -13.72 6.16 -0.53
N GLU A 87 -13.39 6.86 -1.59
CA GLU A 87 -14.26 6.94 -2.77
C GLU A 87 -14.41 5.59 -3.47
N HIS A 88 -13.33 4.81 -3.55
CA HIS A 88 -13.33 3.55 -4.31
C HIS A 88 -13.66 2.31 -3.46
N SER A 89 -13.34 2.34 -2.18
CA SER A 89 -13.48 1.16 -1.31
C SER A 89 -14.29 1.41 -0.05
N GLY A 90 -14.61 2.66 0.26
CA GLY A 90 -15.45 3.03 1.38
C GLY A 90 -14.66 3.45 2.61
N GLU A 91 -15.34 4.17 3.51
CA GLU A 91 -14.74 4.70 4.74
C GLU A 91 -14.25 3.59 5.67
N ALA A 92 -15.02 2.51 5.80
CA ALA A 92 -14.62 1.40 6.67
C ALA A 92 -13.32 0.76 6.20
N TRP A 93 -13.14 0.65 4.88
CA TRP A 93 -11.92 0.11 4.31
C TRP A 93 -10.74 1.03 4.60
N ALA A 94 -10.92 2.33 4.39
CA ALA A 94 -9.86 3.30 4.69
C ALA A 94 -9.49 3.27 6.17
N ALA A 95 -10.48 3.15 7.05
CA ALA A 95 -10.22 3.05 8.50
C ALA A 95 -9.42 1.79 8.84
N MET A 96 -9.68 0.69 8.15
CA MET A 96 -8.90 -0.53 8.32
C MET A 96 -7.43 -0.30 7.95
N LEU A 97 -7.19 0.42 6.87
CA LEU A 97 -5.82 0.73 6.44
C LEU A 97 -5.12 1.70 7.39
N ASP A 98 -5.87 2.61 8.01
CA ASP A 98 -5.31 3.60 8.93
C ASP A 98 -4.57 2.96 10.11
N VAL A 99 -5.00 1.79 10.55
CA VAL A 99 -4.40 1.13 11.71
C VAL A 99 -3.24 0.21 11.33
N VAL A 100 -2.96 0.08 10.07
CA VAL A 100 -1.83 -0.74 9.61
C VAL A 100 -0.53 0.03 9.85
N SER A 101 0.45 -0.64 10.45
CA SER A 101 1.74 -0.04 10.78
C SER A 101 2.65 0.16 9.57
#